data_8b9268fe4d9d59ccd72541a4c86bd1b0
#
_entry.id   8b9268fe4d9d59ccd72541a4c86bd1b0
#
_cell.length_a   1.000
_cell.length_b   1.000
_cell.length_c   1.000
_cell.angle_alpha   90.00
_cell.angle_beta   90.00
_cell.angle_gamma   90.00
#
_symmetry.space_group_name_H-M   'P 1'
#
loop_
_entity.id
_entity.type
_entity.pdbx_description
1 polymer ?
#
loop_
_entity_poly.entity_id
_entity_poly.type
_entity_poly.pdbx_seq_one_letter_code
_entity_poly.pdbx_strand_id
1 'polypeptide(L)'
;MNNGNFKAEVTLKNQKVKFEGISENNPNRVVEFDYLKPIGDEEGFRGLELMLVTFGGCVSTTMVFLLRKMGKIIETFKLRLEGEKQENPVSLKKITFEAKIGADNITTNEIQEMLKMTEKLSPVWNMVKGNVEVIGNASILSNEECLKHV
;
A
#
# COMPACT_ATOMS: atom_id res chain seq x y z
N MET A 1 6.15 -3.82 22.62
CA MET A 1 5.12 -3.54 21.59
C MET A 1 3.77 -3.49 22.25
N ASN A 2 3.03 -2.44 22.02
CA ASN A 2 1.69 -2.33 22.57
C ASN A 2 0.78 -3.29 21.77
N ASN A 3 0.42 -4.42 22.39
CA ASN A 3 -0.51 -5.40 21.82
C ASN A 3 -1.98 -4.95 21.94
N GLY A 4 -2.21 -3.66 22.11
CA GLY A 4 -3.54 -3.10 22.22
C GLY A 4 -4.19 -2.79 20.86
N ASN A 5 -5.44 -2.39 20.91
CA ASN A 5 -6.19 -1.94 19.75
C ASN A 5 -5.56 -0.65 19.16
N PHE A 6 -5.61 -0.53 17.85
CA PHE A 6 -5.28 0.74 17.19
C PHE A 6 -6.39 1.75 17.45
N LYS A 7 -6.00 3.00 17.70
CA LYS A 7 -6.92 4.10 17.88
C LYS A 7 -6.51 5.27 17.01
N ALA A 8 -7.48 5.96 16.45
CA ALA A 8 -7.27 7.14 15.63
C ALA A 8 -8.38 8.16 15.88
N GLU A 9 -8.06 9.41 15.64
CA GLU A 9 -9.00 10.52 15.67
C GLU A 9 -8.98 11.23 14.32
N VAL A 10 -10.15 11.65 13.85
CA VAL A 10 -10.30 12.42 12.62
C VAL A 10 -11.08 13.69 12.92
N THR A 11 -10.48 14.84 12.63
CA THR A 11 -11.02 16.15 13.01
C THR A 11 -11.25 17.04 11.79
N LEU A 12 -12.43 17.66 11.69
CA LEU A 12 -12.76 18.62 10.65
C LEU A 12 -11.95 19.91 10.81
N LYS A 13 -11.37 20.41 9.73
CA LYS A 13 -10.45 21.55 9.72
C LYS A 13 -10.96 22.80 9.00
N ASN A 14 -12.01 22.69 8.20
CA ASN A 14 -12.58 23.84 7.48
C ASN A 14 -14.13 23.78 7.44
N GLN A 15 -14.74 24.67 6.70
CA GLN A 15 -16.20 24.70 6.53
C GLN A 15 -16.72 23.75 5.43
N LYS A 16 -15.82 22.96 4.83
CA LYS A 16 -16.14 21.94 3.84
C LYS A 16 -15.84 20.53 4.40
N VAL A 17 -14.99 19.77 3.74
CA VAL A 17 -14.70 18.38 4.07
C VAL A 17 -13.20 18.09 4.23
N LYS A 18 -12.42 19.11 4.60
CA LYS A 18 -11.01 18.90 4.95
C LYS A 18 -10.90 18.35 6.36
N PHE A 19 -10.26 17.20 6.51
CA PHE A 19 -10.03 16.54 7.77
C PHE A 19 -8.54 16.25 8.00
N GLU A 20 -8.14 16.22 9.26
CA GLU A 20 -6.86 15.67 9.69
C GLU A 20 -7.11 14.38 10.48
N GLY A 21 -6.39 13.32 10.12
CA GLY A 21 -6.36 12.05 10.84
C GLY A 21 -5.04 11.85 11.58
N ILE A 22 -5.11 11.40 12.82
CA ILE A 22 -3.95 11.12 13.67
C ILE A 22 -4.16 9.76 14.33
N SER A 23 -3.12 8.92 14.31
CA SER A 23 -3.08 7.68 15.09
C SER A 23 -2.45 7.94 16.45
N GLU A 24 -3.01 7.39 17.54
CA GLU A 24 -2.40 7.48 18.87
C GLU A 24 -0.98 6.89 18.90
N ASN A 25 -0.69 5.89 18.08
CA ASN A 25 0.64 5.29 17.98
C ASN A 25 1.66 6.14 17.20
N ASN A 26 1.20 7.13 16.44
CA ASN A 26 2.02 8.02 15.62
C ASN A 26 1.49 9.46 15.68
N PRO A 27 1.48 10.10 16.86
CA PRO A 27 0.80 11.38 17.07
C PRO A 27 1.42 12.54 16.28
N ASN A 28 2.67 12.40 15.85
CA ASN A 28 3.39 13.42 15.09
C ASN A 28 3.27 13.25 13.56
N ARG A 29 2.45 12.31 13.11
CA ARG A 29 2.23 12.03 11.69
C ARG A 29 0.76 12.24 11.35
N VAL A 30 0.48 13.39 10.75
CA VAL A 30 -0.87 13.78 10.33
C VAL A 30 -1.13 13.28 8.92
N VAL A 31 -2.34 12.76 8.69
CA VAL A 31 -2.85 12.45 7.36
C VAL A 31 -3.97 13.43 7.05
N GLU A 32 -3.82 14.18 5.97
CA GLU A 32 -4.83 15.14 5.50
C GLU A 32 -5.75 14.48 4.49
N PHE A 33 -7.05 14.65 4.70
CA PHE A 33 -8.10 14.23 3.79
C PHE A 33 -8.83 15.43 3.23
N ASP A 34 -9.18 15.36 1.96
CA ASP A 34 -10.06 16.34 1.33
C ASP A 34 -10.75 15.70 0.11
N TYR A 35 -11.60 16.44 -0.54
CA TYR A 35 -12.34 15.99 -1.72
C TYR A 35 -12.23 16.98 -2.88
N LEU A 36 -12.69 16.55 -4.04
CA LEU A 36 -12.72 17.37 -5.25
C LEU A 36 -13.66 18.57 -5.08
N LYS A 37 -13.35 19.67 -5.76
CA LYS A 37 -14.26 20.82 -5.87
C LYS A 37 -15.57 20.41 -6.55
N PRO A 38 -16.71 20.97 -6.16
CA PRO A 38 -16.90 22.04 -5.15
C PRO A 38 -17.05 21.53 -3.70
N ILE A 39 -17.04 20.21 -3.45
CA ILE A 39 -17.26 19.61 -2.13
C ILE A 39 -16.08 19.92 -1.20
N GLY A 40 -14.87 19.74 -1.68
CA GLY A 40 -13.61 20.06 -1.01
C GLY A 40 -12.82 21.13 -1.75
N ASP A 41 -11.54 21.24 -1.41
CA ASP A 41 -10.57 22.17 -2.00
C ASP A 41 -9.38 21.47 -2.68
N GLU A 42 -9.37 20.12 -2.70
CA GLU A 42 -8.31 19.29 -3.29
C GLU A 42 -6.97 19.40 -2.54
N GLU A 43 -7.02 19.61 -1.22
CA GLU A 43 -5.84 19.80 -0.37
C GLU A 43 -5.44 18.57 0.45
N GLY A 44 -5.96 17.41 0.13
CA GLY A 44 -5.66 16.15 0.85
C GLY A 44 -6.00 14.91 0.05
N PHE A 45 -5.77 13.77 0.64
CA PHE A 45 -6.12 12.47 0.05
C PHE A 45 -7.63 12.24 0.08
N ARG A 46 -8.14 11.65 -0.99
CA ARG A 46 -9.46 11.00 -0.93
C ARG A 46 -9.32 9.64 -0.24
N GLY A 47 -10.36 9.19 0.46
CA GLY A 47 -10.31 7.95 1.24
C GLY A 47 -9.88 6.73 0.45
N LEU A 48 -10.38 6.53 -0.78
CA LEU A 48 -9.99 5.41 -1.63
C LEU A 48 -8.54 5.51 -2.15
N GLU A 49 -8.01 6.72 -2.37
CA GLU A 49 -6.59 6.92 -2.70
C GLU A 49 -5.69 6.51 -1.54
N LEU A 50 -6.01 6.99 -0.33
CA LEU A 50 -5.23 6.64 0.85
C LEU A 50 -5.32 5.15 1.18
N MET A 51 -6.49 4.54 0.99
CA MET A 51 -6.68 3.10 1.13
C MET A 51 -5.75 2.33 0.19
N LEU A 52 -5.64 2.75 -1.07
CA LEU A 52 -4.74 2.14 -2.04
C LEU A 52 -3.26 2.28 -1.64
N VAL A 53 -2.86 3.47 -1.18
CA VAL A 53 -1.50 3.71 -0.66
C VAL A 53 -1.22 2.84 0.57
N THR A 54 -2.18 2.73 1.48
CA THR A 54 -2.09 1.89 2.68
C THR A 54 -1.94 0.41 2.33
N PHE A 55 -2.73 -0.07 1.38
CA PHE A 55 -2.62 -1.43 0.85
C PHE A 55 -1.20 -1.67 0.29
N GLY A 56 -0.71 -0.77 -0.56
CA GLY A 56 0.64 -0.85 -1.14
C GLY A 56 1.75 -0.87 -0.09
N GLY A 57 1.67 -0.01 0.91
CA GLY A 57 2.63 0.05 2.00
C GLY A 57 2.67 -1.24 2.82
N CYS A 58 1.50 -1.80 3.15
CA CYS A 58 1.40 -3.05 3.90
C CYS A 58 1.94 -4.25 3.11
N VAL A 59 1.56 -4.37 1.85
CA VAL A 59 2.05 -5.43 0.94
C VAL A 59 3.56 -5.33 0.76
N SER A 60 4.08 -4.13 0.50
CA SER A 60 5.53 -3.88 0.34
C SER A 60 6.31 -4.27 1.60
N THR A 61 5.83 -3.87 2.78
CA THR A 61 6.46 -4.24 4.05
C THR A 61 6.53 -5.75 4.21
N THR A 62 5.44 -6.46 3.91
CA THR A 62 5.39 -7.93 4.02
C THR A 62 6.36 -8.58 3.03
N MET A 63 6.39 -8.14 1.77
CA MET A 63 7.31 -8.66 0.75
C MET A 63 8.77 -8.49 1.14
N VAL A 64 9.16 -7.27 1.52
CA VAL A 64 10.55 -6.97 1.90
C VAL A 64 10.95 -7.75 3.16
N PHE A 65 10.06 -7.86 4.14
CA PHE A 65 10.29 -8.66 5.34
C PHE A 65 10.54 -10.15 4.99
N LEU A 66 9.72 -10.74 4.13
CA LEU A 66 9.87 -12.14 3.70
C LEU A 66 11.17 -12.36 2.95
N LEU A 67 11.51 -11.48 2.01
CA LEU A 67 12.75 -11.57 1.25
C LEU A 67 13.98 -11.48 2.17
N ARG A 68 13.98 -10.55 3.12
CA ARG A 68 15.05 -10.43 4.12
C ARG A 68 15.15 -11.68 5.00
N LYS A 69 14.02 -12.27 5.38
CA LYS A 69 13.99 -13.57 6.08
C LYS A 69 14.59 -14.70 5.26
N MET A 70 14.46 -14.67 3.93
CA MET A 70 15.10 -15.60 3.01
C MET A 70 16.59 -15.30 2.78
N GLY A 71 17.16 -14.32 3.50
CA GLY A 71 18.57 -13.94 3.41
C GLY A 71 18.89 -13.05 2.20
N LYS A 72 17.89 -12.41 1.58
CA LYS A 72 18.09 -11.53 0.44
C LYS A 72 18.44 -10.12 0.89
N ILE A 73 19.40 -9.50 0.20
CA ILE A 73 19.74 -8.08 0.35
C ILE A 73 18.96 -7.32 -0.70
N ILE A 74 18.03 -6.48 -0.25
CA ILE A 74 17.18 -5.69 -1.13
C ILE A 74 17.85 -4.33 -1.34
N GLU A 75 18.24 -4.03 -2.58
CA GLU A 75 18.82 -2.76 -2.97
C GLU A 75 17.76 -1.76 -3.38
N THR A 76 16.79 -2.21 -4.16
CA THR A 76 15.67 -1.39 -4.62
C THR A 76 14.36 -2.17 -4.56
N PHE A 77 13.30 -1.46 -4.24
CA PHE A 77 11.94 -2.00 -4.26
C PHE A 77 10.97 -0.92 -4.71
N LYS A 78 10.16 -1.23 -5.70
CA LYS A 78 9.11 -0.33 -6.19
C LYS A 78 7.84 -1.12 -6.41
N LEU A 79 6.74 -0.62 -5.87
CA LEU A 79 5.41 -1.16 -6.10
C LEU A 79 4.56 -0.11 -6.83
N ARG A 80 3.98 -0.48 -7.96
CA ARG A 80 2.94 0.28 -8.64
C ARG A 80 1.61 -0.38 -8.42
N LEU A 81 0.58 0.43 -8.16
CA LEU A 81 -0.77 -0.04 -7.92
C LEU A 81 -1.75 0.74 -8.79
N GLU A 82 -2.80 0.04 -9.16
CA GLU A 82 -3.99 0.61 -9.80
C GLU A 82 -5.23 0.07 -9.09
N GLY A 83 -6.14 0.98 -8.72
CA GLY A 83 -7.43 0.66 -8.12
C GLY A 83 -8.55 0.93 -9.10
N GLU A 84 -9.26 -0.10 -9.53
CA GLU A 84 -10.43 0.03 -10.40
C GLU A 84 -11.67 0.33 -9.56
N LYS A 85 -12.29 1.47 -9.80
CA LYS A 85 -13.52 1.90 -9.12
C LYS A 85 -14.74 1.18 -9.69
N GLN A 86 -15.73 0.98 -8.81
CA GLN A 86 -17.13 0.77 -9.21
C GLN A 86 -17.98 1.92 -8.70
N GLU A 87 -19.10 2.18 -9.35
CA GLU A 87 -19.92 3.36 -9.07
C GLU A 87 -21.10 3.09 -8.15
N ASN A 88 -21.60 1.87 -8.08
CA ASN A 88 -22.81 1.55 -7.29
C ASN A 88 -22.62 0.25 -6.46
N PRO A 89 -22.28 0.35 -5.18
CA PRO A 89 -21.82 1.56 -4.47
C PRO A 89 -20.43 2.00 -4.89
N VAL A 90 -20.08 3.27 -4.65
CA VAL A 90 -18.72 3.76 -4.93
C VAL A 90 -17.73 3.04 -4.03
N SER A 91 -16.85 2.27 -4.63
CA SER A 91 -15.79 1.50 -3.93
C SER A 91 -14.70 1.07 -4.91
N LEU A 92 -13.71 0.33 -4.43
CA LEU A 92 -12.77 -0.39 -5.28
C LEU A 92 -13.29 -1.81 -5.51
N LYS A 93 -13.43 -2.21 -6.76
CA LYS A 93 -13.76 -3.59 -7.14
C LYS A 93 -12.54 -4.45 -7.39
N LYS A 94 -11.42 -3.82 -7.78
CA LYS A 94 -10.18 -4.50 -8.14
C LYS A 94 -8.95 -3.67 -7.80
N ILE A 95 -7.91 -4.31 -7.32
CA ILE A 95 -6.57 -3.74 -7.16
C ILE A 95 -5.61 -4.59 -7.98
N THR A 96 -4.88 -3.94 -8.87
CA THR A 96 -3.78 -4.57 -9.60
C THR A 96 -2.47 -3.95 -9.13
N PHE A 97 -1.45 -4.77 -8.91
CA PHE A 97 -0.14 -4.24 -8.56
C PHE A 97 1.01 -4.98 -9.25
N GLU A 98 2.10 -4.29 -9.44
CA GLU A 98 3.37 -4.82 -9.94
C GLU A 98 4.50 -4.38 -9.01
N ALA A 99 5.20 -5.36 -8.40
CA ALA A 99 6.40 -5.13 -7.62
C ALA A 99 7.64 -5.38 -8.48
N LYS A 100 8.55 -4.42 -8.50
CA LYS A 100 9.89 -4.55 -9.11
C LYS A 100 10.94 -4.56 -8.03
N ILE A 101 11.77 -5.61 -8.01
CA ILE A 101 12.67 -5.91 -6.90
C ILE A 101 14.10 -6.02 -7.42
N GLY A 102 14.99 -5.15 -6.97
CA GLY A 102 16.43 -5.27 -7.16
C GLY A 102 17.06 -5.92 -5.94
N ALA A 103 17.56 -7.12 -6.11
CA ALA A 103 18.23 -7.89 -5.07
C ALA A 103 19.24 -8.85 -5.67
N ASP A 104 20.32 -9.09 -4.95
CA ASP A 104 21.28 -10.10 -5.31
C ASP A 104 20.76 -11.52 -5.01
N ASN A 105 21.09 -12.46 -5.90
CA ASN A 105 20.83 -13.89 -5.69
C ASN A 105 19.35 -14.23 -5.45
N ILE A 106 18.44 -13.56 -6.13
CA ILE A 106 17.02 -13.89 -6.09
C ILE A 106 16.59 -14.61 -7.38
N THR A 107 15.81 -15.67 -7.23
CA THR A 107 15.26 -16.43 -8.35
C THR A 107 13.79 -16.11 -8.58
N THR A 108 13.30 -16.40 -9.79
CA THR A 108 11.88 -16.25 -10.11
C THR A 108 10.99 -17.09 -9.21
N ASN A 109 11.42 -18.31 -8.86
CA ASN A 109 10.64 -19.18 -7.96
C ASN A 109 10.52 -18.59 -6.57
N GLU A 110 11.60 -18.02 -6.02
CA GLU A 110 11.58 -17.35 -4.71
C GLU A 110 10.65 -16.13 -4.71
N ILE A 111 10.62 -15.37 -5.80
CA ILE A 111 9.67 -14.27 -5.96
C ILE A 111 8.23 -14.78 -5.96
N GLN A 112 7.93 -15.86 -6.68
CA GLN A 112 6.57 -16.42 -6.71
C GLN A 112 6.14 -16.98 -5.35
N GLU A 113 7.04 -17.64 -4.64
CA GLU A 113 6.77 -18.11 -3.27
C GLU A 113 6.54 -16.95 -2.30
N MET A 114 7.39 -15.92 -2.35
CA MET A 114 7.22 -14.70 -1.57
C MET A 114 5.87 -14.05 -1.85
N LEU A 115 5.44 -13.94 -3.10
CA LEU A 115 4.15 -13.35 -3.47
C LEU A 115 2.97 -14.14 -2.88
N LYS A 116 2.99 -15.47 -2.97
CA LYS A 116 1.98 -16.35 -2.36
C LYS A 116 1.93 -16.22 -0.83
N MET A 117 3.09 -16.09 -0.20
CA MET A 117 3.16 -15.87 1.25
C MET A 117 2.66 -14.47 1.63
N THR A 118 2.95 -13.47 0.82
CA THR A 118 2.47 -12.10 1.04
C THR A 118 0.94 -12.03 1.04
N GLU A 119 0.27 -12.71 0.11
CA GLU A 119 -1.19 -12.80 0.09
C GLU A 119 -1.76 -13.35 1.41
N LYS A 120 -1.10 -14.35 1.99
CA LYS A 120 -1.55 -14.98 3.24
C LYS A 120 -1.26 -14.14 4.48
N LEU A 121 -0.15 -13.41 4.49
CA LEU A 121 0.39 -12.78 5.69
C LEU A 121 0.13 -11.27 5.77
N SER A 122 -0.11 -10.58 4.64
CA SER A 122 -0.35 -9.14 4.66
C SER A 122 -1.69 -8.82 5.32
N PRO A 123 -1.69 -8.07 6.44
CA PRO A 123 -2.92 -7.75 7.18
C PRO A 123 -3.95 -7.02 6.34
N VAL A 124 -3.53 -5.99 5.59
CA VAL A 124 -4.46 -5.19 4.79
C VAL A 124 -4.99 -5.97 3.58
N TRP A 125 -4.18 -6.86 2.98
CA TRP A 125 -4.66 -7.76 1.94
C TRP A 125 -5.76 -8.68 2.48
N ASN A 126 -5.56 -9.24 3.66
CA ASN A 126 -6.58 -10.06 4.32
C ASN A 126 -7.87 -9.29 4.63
N MET A 127 -7.78 -8.00 4.94
CA MET A 127 -8.95 -7.14 5.19
C MET A 127 -9.78 -6.90 3.92
N VAL A 128 -9.15 -6.78 2.76
CA VAL A 128 -9.86 -6.50 1.49
C VAL A 128 -10.29 -7.79 0.77
N LYS A 129 -9.70 -8.92 1.13
CA LYS A 129 -9.98 -10.22 0.52
C LYS A 129 -11.46 -10.58 0.62
N GLY A 130 -12.03 -10.98 -0.52
CA GLY A 130 -13.45 -11.30 -0.62
C GLY A 130 -14.35 -10.11 -1.02
N ASN A 131 -13.90 -8.86 -0.81
CA ASN A 131 -14.63 -7.67 -1.26
C ASN A 131 -13.99 -7.02 -2.50
N VAL A 132 -12.67 -7.12 -2.60
CA VAL A 132 -11.89 -6.53 -3.69
C VAL A 132 -11.09 -7.65 -4.35
N GLU A 133 -11.19 -7.77 -5.67
CA GLU A 133 -10.31 -8.65 -6.44
C GLU A 133 -8.88 -8.07 -6.40
N VAL A 134 -7.89 -8.88 -6.04
CA VAL A 134 -6.49 -8.45 -6.03
C VAL A 134 -5.68 -9.30 -6.99
N ILE A 135 -5.03 -8.65 -7.95
CA ILE A 135 -4.10 -9.28 -8.90
C ILE A 135 -2.72 -8.67 -8.69
N GLY A 136 -1.78 -9.47 -8.21
CA GLY A 136 -0.41 -9.05 -7.94
C GLY A 136 0.60 -9.79 -8.80
N ASN A 137 1.58 -9.04 -9.30
CA ASN A 137 2.77 -9.55 -9.97
C ASN A 137 4.03 -9.01 -9.29
N ALA A 138 5.10 -9.80 -9.36
CA ALA A 138 6.41 -9.38 -8.90
C ALA A 138 7.49 -9.88 -9.87
N SER A 139 8.47 -9.05 -10.12
CA SER A 139 9.58 -9.34 -11.04
C SER A 139 10.91 -8.79 -10.51
N ILE A 140 12.00 -9.36 -11.01
CA ILE A 140 13.36 -8.90 -10.73
C ILE A 140 13.65 -7.71 -11.64
N LEU A 141 14.22 -6.62 -11.09
CA LEU A 141 14.78 -5.53 -11.88
C LEU A 141 16.02 -6.00 -12.63
N SER A 142 16.09 -5.73 -13.91
CA SER A 142 17.32 -5.92 -14.68
C SER A 142 18.38 -4.88 -14.25
N ASN A 143 19.66 -5.24 -14.35
CA ASN A 143 20.79 -4.35 -14.02
C ASN A 143 20.73 -3.00 -14.77
N GLU A 144 20.15 -2.98 -15.98
CA GLU A 144 19.99 -1.74 -16.77
C GLU A 144 18.89 -0.81 -16.21
N GLU A 145 17.89 -1.35 -15.53
CA GLU A 145 16.83 -0.56 -14.91
C GLU A 145 17.27 0.00 -13.54
N CYS A 146 18.18 -0.67 -12.82
CA CYS A 146 18.76 -0.18 -11.58
C CYS A 146 19.55 1.12 -11.77
N LEU A 147 20.29 1.26 -12.88
CA LEU A 147 21.14 2.44 -13.16
C LEU A 147 20.35 3.70 -13.52
N LYS A 148 19.07 3.60 -13.85
CA LYS A 148 18.22 4.76 -14.22
C LYS A 148 17.51 5.42 -13.02
N HIS A 149 17.70 4.89 -11.82
CA HIS A 149 16.99 5.35 -10.61
C HIS A 149 17.93 5.74 -9.46
N VAL A 150 19.20 5.91 -9.75
CA VAL A 150 20.19 6.50 -8.83
C VAL A 150 20.36 7.99 -9.11
#